data_153b0512f3f0d85d2f18a16d75b89cc1
#
_entry.id   153b0512f3f0d85d2f18a16d75b89cc1
#
_cell.length_a   1.000
_cell.length_b   1.000
_cell.length_c   1.000
_cell.angle_alpha   90.00
_cell.angle_beta   90.00
_cell.angle_gamma   90.00
#
_symmetry.space_group_name_H-M   'P 1'
#
loop_
_entity.id
_entity.type
_entity.pdbx_description
1 polymer ?
#
loop_
_entity_poly.entity_id
_entity_poly.type
_entity_poly.pdbx_seq_one_letter_code
_entity_poly.pdbx_strand_id
1 'polypeptide(L)'
;RDLHLCDRRQRQMCIRDTLEDELFKFTPAEVICNDLFELSGENLDELKDRLHFTVSTPDSWYYKEDNAKKILMEHFHTTSLLGIGLEDYDSGMISAGALMQYLYDTQKSTMPHITNIQPYTTGCYMIVDTSTRRNLELTETLREKEKRGSLLWVLDKTKTAMGARLLRSFIEQPLIDRGRILKRQEAIEELLNEYVTREE
;
A
#
# COMPACT_ATOMS: atom_id res chain seq x y z
N ARG A 1 -33.26 14.58 -4.57
CA ARG A 1 -32.22 15.63 -4.31
C ARG A 1 -31.36 15.27 -3.08
N ASP A 2 -31.96 14.65 -2.08
CA ASP A 2 -31.24 14.28 -0.83
C ASP A 2 -30.31 13.09 -0.98
N LEU A 3 -30.56 12.19 -1.91
CA LEU A 3 -29.71 11.06 -2.25
C LEU A 3 -28.32 11.51 -2.79
N HIS A 4 -28.25 12.63 -3.51
CA HIS A 4 -26.98 13.16 -4.01
C HIS A 4 -26.10 13.79 -2.91
N LEU A 5 -26.68 14.35 -1.88
CA LEU A 5 -25.97 14.91 -0.72
C LEU A 5 -25.44 13.79 0.18
N CYS A 6 -26.20 12.73 0.38
CA CYS A 6 -25.76 11.51 1.09
C CYS A 6 -24.58 10.84 0.36
N ASP A 7 -24.65 10.72 -0.96
CA ASP A 7 -23.63 10.11 -1.80
C ASP A 7 -22.30 10.88 -1.74
N ARG A 8 -22.33 12.22 -1.72
CA ARG A 8 -21.12 13.03 -1.56
C ARG A 8 -20.48 12.90 -0.17
N ARG A 9 -21.29 12.84 0.89
CA ARG A 9 -20.75 12.62 2.25
C ARG A 9 -20.22 11.21 2.44
N GLN A 10 -20.88 10.21 1.90
CA GLN A 10 -20.36 8.85 1.92
C GLN A 10 -19.06 8.70 1.13
N ARG A 11 -18.92 9.34 -0.03
CA ARG A 11 -17.67 9.34 -0.79
C ARG A 11 -16.52 10.02 -0.01
N GLN A 12 -16.77 11.12 0.66
CA GLN A 12 -15.75 11.77 1.50
C GLN A 12 -15.37 10.92 2.71
N MET A 13 -16.33 10.34 3.40
CA MET A 13 -16.04 9.39 4.48
C MET A 13 -15.25 8.17 3.98
N CYS A 14 -15.63 7.59 2.84
CA CYS A 14 -14.91 6.46 2.25
C CYS A 14 -13.46 6.80 1.86
N ILE A 15 -13.18 8.02 1.38
CA ILE A 15 -11.81 8.44 1.02
C ILE A 15 -10.94 8.55 2.27
N ARG A 16 -11.44 9.19 3.32
CA ARG A 16 -10.72 9.34 4.58
C ARG A 16 -10.44 8.00 5.25
N ASP A 17 -11.47 7.17 5.38
CA ASP A 17 -11.34 5.84 5.97
C ASP A 17 -10.38 4.98 5.15
N THR A 18 -10.42 5.06 3.82
CA THR A 18 -9.50 4.36 2.92
C THR A 18 -8.06 4.85 3.10
N LEU A 19 -7.84 6.15 3.23
CA LEU A 19 -6.50 6.72 3.47
C LEU A 19 -5.94 6.26 4.82
N GLU A 20 -6.75 6.32 5.87
CA GLU A 20 -6.37 5.86 7.20
C GLU A 20 -6.02 4.36 7.18
N ASP A 21 -6.85 3.54 6.56
CA ASP A 21 -6.61 2.10 6.43
C ASP A 21 -5.33 1.78 5.63
N GLU A 22 -5.05 2.52 4.55
CA GLU A 22 -3.82 2.35 3.77
C GLU A 22 -2.58 2.80 4.55
N LEU A 23 -2.63 3.90 5.28
CA LEU A 23 -1.54 4.34 6.14
C LEU A 23 -1.28 3.32 7.27
N PHE A 24 -2.32 2.79 7.87
CA PHE A 24 -2.19 1.73 8.87
C PHE A 24 -1.55 0.45 8.32
N LYS A 25 -1.89 0.11 7.10
CA LYS A 25 -1.40 -1.07 6.40
C LYS A 25 0.08 -0.98 6.08
N PHE A 26 0.50 0.14 5.53
CA PHE A 26 1.90 0.34 5.14
C PHE A 26 2.80 0.76 6.28
N THR A 27 2.23 1.33 7.36
CA THR A 27 3.00 1.89 8.49
C THR A 27 4.23 2.64 8.01
N PRO A 28 4.06 3.67 7.15
CA PRO A 28 5.17 4.38 6.57
C PRO A 28 5.96 5.13 7.64
N ALA A 29 7.26 5.28 7.48
CA ALA A 29 8.07 6.18 8.30
C ALA A 29 7.89 7.64 7.88
N GLU A 30 7.63 7.87 6.60
CA GLU A 30 7.44 9.20 6.01
C GLU A 30 6.36 9.16 4.94
N VAL A 31 5.57 10.22 4.88
CA VAL A 31 4.51 10.45 3.88
C VAL A 31 4.81 11.75 3.17
N ILE A 32 4.79 11.75 1.85
CA ILE A 32 4.86 12.98 1.06
C ILE A 32 3.47 13.38 0.60
N CYS A 33 3.14 14.67 0.71
CA CYS A 33 1.88 15.22 0.22
C CYS A 33 2.10 16.58 -0.46
N ASN A 34 1.13 17.03 -1.24
CA ASN A 34 1.13 18.36 -1.83
C ASN A 34 0.44 19.37 -0.90
N ASP A 35 0.70 20.65 -1.15
CA ASP A 35 0.12 21.76 -0.38
C ASP A 35 -1.42 21.73 -0.39
N LEU A 36 -2.04 21.27 -1.48
CA LEU A 36 -3.49 21.17 -1.60
C LEU A 36 -4.07 20.14 -0.64
N PHE A 37 -3.35 19.11 -0.32
CA PHE A 37 -3.77 18.11 0.64
C PHE A 37 -3.75 18.67 2.07
N GLU A 38 -2.74 19.43 2.43
CA GLU A 38 -2.70 20.13 3.73
C GLU A 38 -3.86 21.14 3.87
N LEU A 39 -4.20 21.83 2.79
CA LEU A 39 -5.30 22.79 2.75
C LEU A 39 -6.69 22.13 2.73
N SER A 40 -6.79 20.83 2.46
CA SER A 40 -8.08 20.11 2.40
C SER A 40 -8.79 19.99 3.74
N GLY A 41 -8.09 20.31 4.84
CA GLY A 41 -8.64 20.22 6.20
C GLY A 41 -8.65 18.80 6.78
N GLU A 42 -8.02 17.84 6.09
CA GLU A 42 -7.81 16.51 6.64
C GLU A 42 -6.78 16.56 7.77
N ASN A 43 -7.18 16.11 8.95
CA ASN A 43 -6.35 16.20 10.14
C ASN A 43 -5.28 15.11 10.16
N LEU A 44 -4.17 15.35 9.45
CA LEU A 44 -3.01 14.45 9.46
C LEU A 44 -2.30 14.41 10.81
N ASP A 45 -2.44 15.42 11.66
CA ASP A 45 -1.71 15.48 12.92
C ASP A 45 -2.17 14.36 13.87
N GLU A 46 -3.47 14.07 13.90
CA GLU A 46 -3.98 12.93 14.65
C GLU A 46 -3.43 11.59 14.15
N LEU A 47 -3.29 11.45 12.83
CA LEU A 47 -2.74 10.23 12.21
C LEU A 47 -1.22 10.13 12.42
N LYS A 48 -0.49 11.24 12.38
CA LYS A 48 0.95 11.30 12.70
C LYS A 48 1.22 10.78 14.11
N ASP A 49 0.44 11.27 15.08
CA ASP A 49 0.61 10.88 16.49
C ASP A 49 0.29 9.40 16.72
N ARG A 50 -0.71 8.87 16.00
CA ARG A 50 -1.12 7.46 16.13
C ARG A 50 -0.18 6.50 15.43
N LEU A 51 0.35 6.86 14.26
CA LEU A 51 1.14 5.99 13.38
C LEU A 51 2.63 6.29 13.41
N HIS A 52 3.03 7.38 14.07
CA HIS A 52 4.43 7.80 14.24
C HIS A 52 5.18 8.01 12.92
N PHE A 53 4.55 8.64 11.92
CA PHE A 53 5.20 9.00 10.67
C PHE A 53 5.47 10.51 10.58
N THR A 54 6.42 10.89 9.74
CA THR A 54 6.66 12.29 9.38
C THR A 54 5.96 12.66 8.08
N VAL A 55 5.59 13.93 7.92
CA VAL A 55 5.01 14.43 6.66
C VAL A 55 5.98 15.43 6.05
N SER A 56 6.28 15.25 4.79
CA SER A 56 7.08 16.16 3.98
C SER A 56 6.24 16.71 2.83
N THR A 57 6.31 18.01 2.61
CA THR A 57 5.61 18.73 1.53
C THR A 57 6.64 19.22 0.51
N PRO A 58 7.05 18.37 -0.45
CA PRO A 58 7.91 18.81 -1.52
C PRO A 58 7.19 19.81 -2.43
N ASP A 59 7.98 20.63 -3.12
CA ASP A 59 7.49 21.68 -4.03
C ASP A 59 6.45 21.15 -5.02
N SER A 60 5.47 21.97 -5.37
CA SER A 60 4.35 21.58 -6.26
C SER A 60 4.76 21.06 -7.65
N TRP A 61 5.98 21.38 -8.12
CA TRP A 61 6.49 20.89 -9.39
C TRP A 61 6.74 19.38 -9.42
N TYR A 62 6.95 18.73 -8.25
CA TYR A 62 7.07 17.27 -8.13
C TYR A 62 5.81 16.57 -8.62
N TYR A 63 4.66 17.19 -8.42
CA TYR A 63 3.33 16.65 -8.76
C TYR A 63 2.85 17.04 -10.17
N LYS A 64 3.74 17.58 -11.03
CA LYS A 64 3.40 17.84 -12.42
C LYS A 64 3.40 16.54 -13.22
N GLU A 65 2.34 16.35 -14.01
CA GLU A 65 2.12 15.16 -14.83
C GLU A 65 3.31 14.87 -15.76
N ASP A 66 3.80 15.88 -16.48
CA ASP A 66 4.92 15.74 -17.42
C ASP A 66 6.20 15.29 -16.71
N ASN A 67 6.49 15.83 -15.51
CA ASN A 67 7.64 15.45 -14.72
C ASN A 67 7.50 14.01 -14.22
N ALA A 68 6.34 13.64 -13.71
CA ALA A 68 6.05 12.30 -13.24
C ALA A 68 6.21 11.25 -14.35
N LYS A 69 5.64 11.51 -15.54
CA LYS A 69 5.80 10.64 -16.70
C LYS A 69 7.25 10.46 -17.10
N LYS A 70 7.99 11.58 -17.20
CA LYS A 70 9.39 11.58 -17.60
C LYS A 70 10.24 10.74 -16.64
N ILE A 71 10.13 10.97 -15.34
CA ILE A 71 10.97 10.31 -14.35
C ILE A 71 10.67 8.81 -14.25
N LEU A 72 9.40 8.41 -14.37
CA LEU A 72 9.02 7.00 -14.37
C LEU A 72 9.51 6.28 -15.63
N MET A 73 9.37 6.90 -16.81
CA MET A 73 9.87 6.32 -18.06
C MET A 73 11.41 6.20 -18.07
N GLU A 74 12.12 7.19 -17.53
CA GLU A 74 13.57 7.14 -17.41
C GLU A 74 14.02 6.05 -16.43
N HIS A 75 13.38 5.93 -15.27
CA HIS A 75 13.73 4.95 -14.25
C HIS A 75 13.49 3.51 -14.70
N PHE A 76 12.33 3.22 -15.29
CA PHE A 76 11.97 1.87 -15.75
C PHE A 76 12.43 1.56 -17.17
N HIS A 77 13.20 2.46 -17.81
CA HIS A 77 13.72 2.31 -19.19
C HIS A 77 12.63 1.96 -20.19
N THR A 78 11.48 2.61 -20.10
CA THR A 78 10.34 2.37 -20.95
C THR A 78 9.98 3.60 -21.78
N THR A 79 9.39 3.40 -22.94
CA THR A 79 8.93 4.47 -23.83
C THR A 79 7.44 4.80 -23.65
N SER A 80 6.73 4.01 -22.83
CA SER A 80 5.29 4.15 -22.63
C SER A 80 4.88 3.73 -21.25
N LEU A 81 3.89 4.40 -20.67
CA LEU A 81 3.27 4.04 -19.38
C LEU A 81 2.53 2.69 -19.43
N LEU A 82 2.11 2.26 -20.63
CA LEU A 82 1.49 0.95 -20.85
C LEU A 82 2.42 -0.19 -20.39
N GLY A 83 3.72 -0.06 -20.66
CA GLY A 83 4.72 -1.05 -20.25
C GLY A 83 4.85 -1.27 -18.74
N ILE A 84 4.44 -0.29 -17.94
CA ILE A 84 4.47 -0.35 -16.47
C ILE A 84 3.08 -0.40 -15.84
N GLY A 85 2.01 -0.52 -16.64
CA GLY A 85 0.64 -0.71 -16.17
C GLY A 85 0.01 0.50 -15.48
N LEU A 86 0.47 1.73 -15.78
CA LEU A 86 -0.01 2.97 -15.16
C LEU A 86 -0.94 3.80 -16.05
N GLU A 87 -1.34 3.31 -17.22
CA GLU A 87 -2.10 4.06 -18.21
C GLU A 87 -3.46 4.56 -17.68
N ASP A 88 -4.12 3.75 -16.85
CA ASP A 88 -5.44 4.06 -16.29
C ASP A 88 -5.36 4.71 -14.88
N TYR A 89 -4.18 5.08 -14.40
CA TYR A 89 -3.96 5.54 -13.03
C TYR A 89 -3.28 6.92 -12.98
N ASP A 90 -3.92 7.97 -13.52
CA ASP A 90 -3.34 9.31 -13.57
C ASP A 90 -2.84 9.81 -12.22
N SER A 91 -3.68 9.76 -11.18
CA SER A 91 -3.30 10.20 -9.83
C SER A 91 -2.22 9.29 -9.21
N GLY A 92 -2.29 8.00 -9.46
CA GLY A 92 -1.28 7.03 -9.03
C GLY A 92 0.07 7.26 -9.71
N MET A 93 0.05 7.54 -11.01
CA MET A 93 1.23 7.88 -11.80
C MET A 93 1.90 9.16 -11.30
N ILE A 94 1.12 10.22 -11.05
CA ILE A 94 1.63 11.48 -10.51
C ILE A 94 2.25 11.27 -9.12
N SER A 95 1.58 10.54 -8.25
CA SER A 95 2.08 10.22 -6.90
C SER A 95 3.35 9.38 -6.92
N ALA A 96 3.40 8.36 -7.78
CA ALA A 96 4.57 7.52 -7.96
C ALA A 96 5.76 8.31 -8.53
N GLY A 97 5.53 9.17 -9.51
CA GLY A 97 6.55 10.05 -10.08
C GLY A 97 7.09 11.05 -9.06
N ALA A 98 6.21 11.67 -8.28
CA ALA A 98 6.60 12.57 -7.19
C ALA A 98 7.46 11.86 -6.13
N LEU A 99 7.06 10.64 -5.74
CA LEU A 99 7.84 9.82 -4.82
C LEU A 99 9.21 9.46 -5.38
N MET A 100 9.29 9.05 -6.64
CA MET A 100 10.57 8.74 -7.28
C MET A 100 11.49 9.95 -7.34
N GLN A 101 10.97 11.12 -7.70
CA GLN A 101 11.72 12.37 -7.69
C GLN A 101 12.24 12.68 -6.28
N TYR A 102 11.39 12.60 -5.28
CA TYR A 102 11.76 12.82 -3.89
C TYR A 102 12.89 11.88 -3.43
N LEU A 103 12.78 10.61 -3.78
CA LEU A 103 13.81 9.62 -3.48
C LEU A 103 15.16 9.94 -4.17
N TYR A 104 15.14 10.34 -5.43
CA TYR A 104 16.37 10.77 -6.13
C TYR A 104 17.05 11.96 -5.45
N ASP A 105 16.26 12.94 -5.04
CA ASP A 105 16.79 14.16 -4.44
C ASP A 105 17.33 13.93 -3.02
N THR A 106 16.69 13.03 -2.26
CA THR A 106 17.08 12.71 -0.89
C THR A 106 18.19 11.65 -0.81
N GLN A 107 18.10 10.59 -1.59
CA GLN A 107 19.07 9.47 -1.54
C GLN A 107 20.28 9.70 -2.45
N LYS A 108 20.18 10.58 -3.42
CA LYS A 108 21.23 10.85 -4.43
C LYS A 108 21.77 9.60 -5.12
N SER A 109 20.90 8.62 -5.34
CA SER A 109 21.21 7.31 -5.87
C SER A 109 20.19 6.92 -6.95
N THR A 110 20.58 6.07 -7.89
CA THR A 110 19.73 5.64 -9.00
C THR A 110 18.65 4.60 -8.63
N MET A 111 18.55 4.21 -7.37
CA MET A 111 17.55 3.24 -6.87
C MET A 111 17.43 1.95 -7.70
N PRO A 112 18.51 1.23 -8.01
CA PRO A 112 18.47 0.07 -8.90
C PRO A 112 17.65 -1.11 -8.34
N HIS A 113 17.31 -1.08 -7.07
CA HIS A 113 16.49 -2.09 -6.41
C HIS A 113 14.98 -1.92 -6.66
N ILE A 114 14.55 -0.75 -7.15
CA ILE A 114 13.16 -0.50 -7.55
C ILE A 114 13.02 -0.88 -9.02
N THR A 115 12.67 -2.13 -9.28
CA THR A 115 12.62 -2.70 -10.64
C THR A 115 11.22 -2.80 -11.21
N ASN A 116 10.19 -2.70 -10.38
CA ASN A 116 8.80 -2.87 -10.81
C ASN A 116 7.85 -1.98 -10.02
N ILE A 117 6.75 -1.61 -10.65
CA ILE A 117 5.62 -0.91 -10.05
C ILE A 117 4.37 -1.73 -10.27
N GLN A 118 3.57 -1.92 -9.23
CA GLN A 118 2.33 -2.68 -9.30
C GLN A 118 1.17 -1.81 -8.82
N PRO A 119 0.40 -1.22 -9.73
CA PRO A 119 -0.81 -0.51 -9.36
C PRO A 119 -1.83 -1.51 -8.81
N TYR A 120 -2.54 -1.10 -7.78
CA TYR A 120 -3.65 -1.87 -7.26
C TYR A 120 -4.84 -0.95 -6.95
N THR A 121 -6.02 -1.52 -6.98
CA THR A 121 -7.23 -0.85 -6.54
C THR A 121 -7.72 -1.48 -5.24
N THR A 122 -8.30 -0.67 -4.38
CA THR A 122 -8.87 -1.14 -3.10
C THR A 122 -9.95 -2.22 -3.30
N GLY A 123 -10.61 -2.24 -4.46
CA GLY A 123 -11.61 -3.25 -4.81
C GLY A 123 -11.10 -4.67 -5.04
N CYS A 124 -9.78 -4.89 -5.11
CA CYS A 124 -9.19 -6.23 -5.29
C CYS A 124 -9.09 -7.03 -3.98
N TYR A 125 -9.24 -6.37 -2.85
CA TYR A 125 -9.07 -6.98 -1.53
C TYR A 125 -10.31 -6.77 -0.67
N MET A 126 -10.52 -7.66 0.28
CA MET A 126 -11.54 -7.49 1.31
C MET A 126 -11.18 -6.29 2.18
N ILE A 127 -12.13 -5.39 2.35
CA ILE A 127 -11.96 -4.24 3.25
C ILE A 127 -12.04 -4.77 4.69
N VAL A 128 -10.92 -4.67 5.38
CA VAL A 128 -10.82 -5.01 6.81
C VAL A 128 -10.40 -3.72 7.51
N ASP A 129 -11.37 -3.03 8.10
CA ASP A 129 -11.13 -1.77 8.79
C ASP A 129 -10.25 -1.96 10.04
N THR A 130 -9.73 -0.86 10.57
CA THR A 130 -8.84 -0.85 11.73
C THR A 130 -9.52 -1.47 12.97
N SER A 131 -10.82 -1.24 13.16
CA SER A 131 -11.58 -1.82 14.26
C SER A 131 -11.67 -3.33 14.14
N THR A 132 -11.97 -3.83 12.95
CA THR A 132 -12.06 -5.27 12.67
C THR A 132 -10.70 -5.95 12.85
N ARG A 133 -9.61 -5.37 12.31
CA ARG A 133 -8.25 -5.90 12.52
C ARG A 133 -7.89 -6.03 13.99
N ARG A 134 -8.19 -5.00 14.75
CA ARG A 134 -7.93 -4.95 16.19
C ARG A 134 -8.78 -5.98 16.93
N ASN A 135 -10.08 -6.03 16.67
CA ASN A 135 -11.00 -6.93 17.36
C ASN A 135 -10.75 -8.40 17.04
N LEU A 136 -10.28 -8.72 15.85
CA LEU A 136 -9.88 -10.07 15.43
C LEU A 136 -8.43 -10.41 15.83
N GLU A 137 -7.70 -9.48 16.44
CA GLU A 137 -6.30 -9.66 16.83
C GLU A 137 -5.43 -10.25 15.69
N LEU A 138 -5.58 -9.70 14.49
CA LEU A 138 -4.94 -10.27 13.29
C LEU A 138 -3.41 -10.20 13.35
N THR A 139 -2.86 -9.05 13.75
CA THR A 139 -1.41 -8.80 13.76
C THR A 139 -0.84 -8.53 15.14
N GLU A 140 -1.66 -8.06 16.08
CA GLU A 140 -1.31 -7.75 17.46
C GLU A 140 -2.48 -8.02 18.40
N THR A 141 -2.19 -8.23 19.68
CA THR A 141 -3.21 -8.44 20.72
C THR A 141 -3.87 -7.14 21.15
N LEU A 142 -5.12 -7.20 21.60
CA LEU A 142 -5.93 -6.06 22.02
C LEU A 142 -5.36 -5.34 23.24
N ARG A 143 -4.84 -6.11 24.23
CA ARG A 143 -4.40 -5.58 25.52
C ARG A 143 -2.95 -5.12 25.51
N GLU A 144 -2.07 -5.96 25.04
CA GLU A 144 -0.61 -5.76 25.16
C GLU A 144 0.00 -5.16 23.91
N LYS A 145 -0.77 -5.10 22.79
CA LYS A 145 -0.31 -4.66 21.46
C LYS A 145 0.96 -5.40 21.01
N GLU A 146 1.07 -6.65 21.40
CA GLU A 146 2.18 -7.51 21.03
C GLU A 146 1.80 -8.47 19.91
N LYS A 147 2.78 -8.88 19.11
CA LYS A 147 2.59 -9.90 18.08
C LYS A 147 2.22 -11.25 18.69
N ARG A 148 2.77 -11.58 19.85
CA ARG A 148 2.54 -12.86 20.54
C ARG A 148 1.07 -12.99 20.96
N GLY A 149 0.42 -14.06 20.54
CA GLY A 149 -0.99 -14.32 20.79
C GLY A 149 -1.92 -13.90 19.65
N SER A 150 -1.43 -13.14 18.65
CA SER A 150 -2.22 -12.77 17.46
C SER A 150 -2.33 -13.92 16.45
N LEU A 151 -3.24 -13.78 15.48
CA LEU A 151 -3.37 -14.72 14.36
C LEU A 151 -2.05 -14.83 13.58
N LEU A 152 -1.41 -13.68 13.30
CA LEU A 152 -0.11 -13.64 12.63
C LEU A 152 0.94 -14.45 13.39
N TRP A 153 0.99 -14.36 14.72
CA TRP A 153 1.96 -15.12 15.51
C TRP A 153 1.76 -16.63 15.41
N VAL A 154 0.51 -17.09 15.36
CA VAL A 154 0.20 -18.53 15.21
C VAL A 154 0.63 -19.06 13.85
N LEU A 155 0.38 -18.29 12.78
CA LEU A 155 0.62 -18.68 11.40
C LEU A 155 2.07 -18.48 10.97
N ASP A 156 2.79 -17.53 11.58
CA ASP A 156 4.15 -17.17 11.15
C ASP A 156 5.16 -18.24 11.55
N LYS A 157 5.41 -19.13 10.61
CA LYS A 157 6.51 -20.14 10.66
C LYS A 157 7.57 -19.85 9.59
N THR A 158 7.55 -18.65 9.02
CA THR A 158 8.45 -18.26 7.94
C THR A 158 9.90 -18.23 8.41
N LYS A 159 10.82 -18.54 7.49
CA LYS A 159 12.28 -18.56 7.75
C LYS A 159 12.97 -17.28 7.29
N THR A 160 12.32 -16.51 6.42
CA THR A 160 12.89 -15.29 5.84
C THR A 160 12.06 -14.07 6.19
N ALA A 161 12.72 -12.91 6.26
CA ALA A 161 12.04 -11.63 6.48
C ALA A 161 11.04 -11.29 5.35
N MET A 162 11.35 -11.71 4.11
CA MET A 162 10.46 -11.52 2.96
C MET A 162 9.20 -12.37 3.10
N GLY A 163 9.34 -13.64 3.48
CA GLY A 163 8.20 -14.54 3.73
C GLY A 163 7.31 -14.01 4.85
N ALA A 164 7.89 -13.51 5.94
CA ALA A 164 7.13 -12.93 7.04
C ALA A 164 6.32 -11.69 6.60
N ARG A 165 6.90 -10.82 5.78
CA ARG A 165 6.20 -9.65 5.20
C ARG A 165 5.07 -10.08 4.27
N LEU A 166 5.32 -11.08 3.41
CA LEU A 166 4.30 -11.62 2.51
C LEU A 166 3.14 -12.23 3.27
N LEU A 167 3.41 -13.06 4.28
CA LEU A 167 2.38 -13.67 5.13
C LEU A 167 1.54 -12.59 5.83
N ARG A 168 2.19 -11.57 6.38
CA ARG A 168 1.51 -10.43 6.98
C ARG A 168 0.58 -9.74 5.99
N SER A 169 1.06 -9.47 4.77
CA SER A 169 0.24 -8.85 3.72
C SER A 169 -0.96 -9.72 3.34
N PHE A 170 -0.85 -11.04 3.35
CA PHE A 170 -1.97 -11.95 3.08
C PHE A 170 -3.06 -11.90 4.14
N ILE A 171 -2.68 -11.69 5.41
CA ILE A 171 -3.62 -11.56 6.51
C ILE A 171 -4.29 -10.18 6.51
N GLU A 172 -3.52 -9.12 6.24
CA GLU A 172 -4.02 -7.75 6.23
C GLU A 172 -4.84 -7.42 4.97
N GLN A 173 -4.62 -8.15 3.87
CA GLN A 173 -5.26 -7.96 2.57
C GLN A 173 -5.80 -9.27 2.00
N PRO A 174 -6.88 -9.80 2.55
CA PRO A 174 -7.50 -11.00 2.01
C PRO A 174 -8.02 -10.76 0.59
N LEU A 175 -7.75 -11.68 -0.31
CA LEU A 175 -8.25 -11.61 -1.68
C LEU A 175 -9.76 -11.86 -1.73
N ILE A 176 -10.46 -11.17 -2.63
CA ILE A 176 -11.88 -11.41 -2.93
C ILE A 176 -12.01 -12.24 -4.21
N ASP A 177 -11.12 -12.03 -5.17
CA ASP A 177 -11.17 -12.71 -6.45
C ASP A 177 -10.90 -14.21 -6.33
N ARG A 178 -11.91 -15.02 -6.69
CA ARG A 178 -11.82 -16.47 -6.61
C ARG A 178 -10.69 -17.06 -7.44
N GLY A 179 -10.43 -16.52 -8.63
CA GLY A 179 -9.39 -17.03 -9.51
C GLY A 179 -8.00 -16.83 -8.91
N ARG A 180 -7.78 -15.67 -8.29
CA ARG A 180 -6.52 -15.38 -7.58
C ARG A 180 -6.35 -16.21 -6.31
N ILE A 181 -7.44 -16.51 -5.60
CA ILE A 181 -7.43 -17.40 -4.43
C ILE A 181 -7.03 -18.82 -4.85
N LEU A 182 -7.66 -19.35 -5.88
CA LEU A 182 -7.37 -20.69 -6.40
C LEU A 182 -5.91 -20.81 -6.87
N LYS A 183 -5.41 -19.85 -7.63
CA LYS A 183 -4.00 -19.84 -8.04
C LYS A 183 -3.03 -19.88 -6.87
N ARG A 184 -3.36 -19.17 -5.78
CA ARG A 184 -2.53 -19.19 -4.55
C ARG A 184 -2.58 -20.55 -3.86
N GLN A 185 -3.75 -21.19 -3.84
CA GLN A 185 -3.92 -22.53 -3.27
C GLN A 185 -3.20 -23.59 -4.10
N GLU A 186 -3.30 -23.53 -5.43
CA GLU A 186 -2.58 -24.40 -6.37
C GLU A 186 -1.06 -24.31 -6.18
N ALA A 187 -0.52 -23.10 -6.05
CA ALA A 187 0.92 -22.91 -5.79
C ALA A 187 1.35 -23.51 -4.43
N ILE A 188 0.49 -23.41 -3.40
CA ILE A 188 0.78 -24.04 -2.09
C ILE A 188 0.71 -25.57 -2.21
N GLU A 189 -0.26 -26.11 -2.93
CA GLU A 189 -0.40 -27.55 -3.15
C GLU A 189 0.80 -28.12 -3.91
N GLU A 190 1.27 -27.42 -4.96
CA GLU A 190 2.48 -27.79 -5.70
C GLU A 190 3.71 -27.85 -4.78
N LEU A 191 3.94 -26.81 -3.98
CA LEU A 191 5.05 -26.77 -3.01
C LEU A 191 4.94 -27.85 -1.91
N LEU A 192 3.73 -28.28 -1.56
CA LEU A 192 3.53 -29.38 -0.60
C LEU A 192 3.86 -30.74 -1.22
N ASN A 193 3.58 -30.92 -2.49
CA ASN A 193 3.78 -32.18 -3.21
C ASN A 193 5.22 -32.33 -3.74
N GLU A 194 5.89 -31.22 -4.08
CA GLU A 194 7.25 -31.21 -4.62
C GLU A 194 8.29 -30.87 -3.54
N TYR A 195 8.84 -31.89 -2.92
CA TYR A 195 9.84 -31.73 -1.84
C TYR A 195 11.10 -31.00 -2.30
N VAL A 196 11.57 -31.28 -3.53
CA VAL A 196 12.81 -30.68 -4.07
C VAL A 196 12.66 -29.17 -4.25
N THR A 197 11.57 -28.71 -4.88
CA THR A 197 11.27 -27.30 -5.11
C THR A 197 11.05 -26.53 -3.80
N ARG A 198 10.65 -27.23 -2.74
CA ARG A 198 10.42 -26.62 -1.43
C ARG A 198 11.74 -26.39 -0.64
N GLU A 199 12.76 -27.20 -0.89
CA GLU A 199 14.05 -27.13 -0.18
C GLU A 199 15.06 -26.18 -0.86
N GLU A 200 14.82 -25.80 -2.13
CA GLU A 200 15.56 -24.74 -2.84
C GLU A 200 15.10 -23.33 -2.41
#